data_b5cb11a50e92a532d7cc2c5cdc5dd2cf
#
_entry.id   b5cb11a50e92a532d7cc2c5cdc5dd2cf
#
_cell.length_a   1.000
_cell.length_b   1.000
_cell.length_c   1.000
_cell.angle_alpha   90.00
_cell.angle_beta   90.00
_cell.angle_gamma   90.00
#
_symmetry.space_group_name_H-M   'P 1'
#
loop_
_entity.id
_entity.type
_entity.pdbx_description
1 polymer ?
#
loop_
_entity_poly.entity_id
_entity_poly.type
_entity_poly.pdbx_seq_one_letter_code
_entity_poly.pdbx_strand_id
1 'polypeptide(L)'
;MNDIINDVNDLKENILKSSEYLNFKKSEKNLDNNKEVNKIITDIKKLQQKIIKKEDKNLDAEIEKIELESLYKELETYNDYIEYKKNARIFNDLITNIQKNFE
;
A
#
# COMPACT_ATOMS: atom_id res chain seq x y z
N MET A 1 2.06 -6.14 -35.96
CA MET A 1 2.80 -6.50 -34.76
C MET A 1 3.51 -5.31 -34.13
N ASN A 2 4.23 -4.52 -34.91
CA ASN A 2 4.94 -3.35 -34.38
C ASN A 2 4.00 -2.31 -33.77
N ASP A 3 2.79 -2.16 -34.33
CA ASP A 3 1.83 -1.17 -33.83
C ASP A 3 1.29 -1.53 -32.44
N ILE A 4 1.08 -2.81 -32.17
CA ILE A 4 0.60 -3.29 -30.85
C ILE A 4 1.68 -3.06 -29.79
N ILE A 5 2.95 -3.34 -30.12
CA ILE A 5 4.08 -3.14 -29.21
C ILE A 5 4.26 -1.64 -28.91
N ASN A 6 4.15 -0.80 -29.93
CA ASN A 6 4.25 0.65 -29.77
C ASN A 6 3.11 1.20 -28.93
N ASP A 7 1.88 0.71 -29.12
CA ASP A 7 0.71 1.11 -28.33
C ASP A 7 0.87 0.74 -26.85
N VAL A 8 1.42 -0.45 -26.56
CA VAL A 8 1.69 -0.89 -25.18
C VAL A 8 2.76 0.00 -24.54
N ASN A 9 3.84 0.31 -25.29
CA ASN A 9 4.91 1.19 -24.80
C ASN A 9 4.41 2.61 -24.55
N ASP A 10 3.60 3.16 -25.45
CA ASP A 10 3.00 4.48 -25.30
C ASP A 10 2.08 4.52 -24.08
N LEU A 11 1.28 3.48 -23.88
CA LEU A 11 0.41 3.35 -22.72
C LEU A 11 1.21 3.33 -21.42
N LYS A 12 2.30 2.55 -21.39
CA LYS A 12 3.21 2.49 -20.25
C LYS A 12 3.79 3.86 -19.92
N GLU A 13 4.26 4.59 -20.93
CA GLU A 13 4.77 5.94 -20.73
C GLU A 13 3.69 6.88 -20.20
N ASN A 14 2.48 6.81 -20.72
CA ASN A 14 1.36 7.62 -20.26
C ASN A 14 1.01 7.33 -18.80
N ILE A 15 1.05 6.07 -18.37
CA ILE A 15 0.83 5.69 -16.97
C ILE A 15 1.90 6.32 -16.09
N LEU A 16 3.18 6.20 -16.47
CA LEU A 16 4.31 6.73 -15.70
C LEU A 16 4.30 8.27 -15.61
N LYS A 17 3.68 8.94 -16.57
CA LYS A 17 3.54 10.41 -16.57
C LYS A 17 2.22 10.88 -15.99
N SER A 18 1.30 9.97 -15.66
CA SER A 18 -0.01 10.34 -15.14
C SER A 18 0.10 11.02 -13.78
N SER A 19 -0.83 11.92 -13.49
CA SER A 19 -0.90 12.57 -12.18
C SER A 19 -1.13 11.56 -11.07
N GLU A 20 -1.89 10.51 -11.34
CA GLU A 20 -2.18 9.43 -10.39
C GLU A 20 -0.90 8.70 -9.97
N TYR A 21 -0.04 8.36 -10.93
CA TYR A 21 1.24 7.71 -10.64
C TYR A 21 2.19 8.65 -9.88
N LEU A 22 2.31 9.91 -10.34
CA LEU A 22 3.18 10.89 -9.71
C LEU A 22 2.75 11.20 -8.28
N ASN A 23 1.46 11.32 -8.03
CA ASN A 23 0.90 11.53 -6.69
C ASN A 23 1.16 10.32 -5.80
N PHE A 24 0.99 9.11 -6.33
CA PHE A 24 1.28 7.88 -5.62
C PHE A 24 2.75 7.81 -5.21
N LYS A 25 3.68 8.08 -6.13
CA LYS A 25 5.12 8.05 -5.84
C LYS A 25 5.53 9.11 -4.83
N LYS A 26 4.94 10.29 -4.90
CA LYS A 26 5.19 11.35 -3.91
C LYS A 26 4.70 10.94 -2.52
N SER A 27 3.52 10.35 -2.42
CA SER A 27 2.96 9.86 -1.16
C SER A 27 3.81 8.75 -0.57
N GLU A 28 4.29 7.83 -1.41
CA GLU A 28 5.18 6.74 -1.03
C GLU A 28 6.48 7.29 -0.43
N LYS A 29 7.07 8.29 -1.07
CA LYS A 29 8.28 8.93 -0.58
C LYS A 29 8.05 9.63 0.76
N ASN A 30 6.94 10.34 0.89
CA ASN A 30 6.60 11.01 2.16
C ASN A 30 6.43 9.99 3.29
N LEU A 31 5.78 8.85 2.98
CA LEU A 31 5.59 7.78 3.94
C LEU A 31 6.94 7.17 4.35
N ASP A 32 7.80 6.89 3.37
CA ASP A 32 9.13 6.30 3.61
C ASP A 32 10.01 7.21 4.47
N ASN A 33 9.82 8.53 4.39
CA ASN A 33 10.57 9.51 5.16
C ASN A 33 9.96 9.79 6.54
N ASN A 34 8.78 9.27 6.84
CA ASN A 34 8.11 9.48 8.11
C ASN A 34 8.56 8.39 9.11
N LYS A 35 9.46 8.75 10.01
CA LYS A 35 10.05 7.81 10.97
C LYS A 35 9.04 7.26 11.96
N GLU A 36 8.08 8.07 12.39
CA GLU A 36 7.04 7.65 13.33
C GLU A 36 6.13 6.61 12.71
N VAL A 37 5.68 6.85 11.48
CA VAL A 37 4.86 5.91 10.72
C VAL A 37 5.62 4.60 10.49
N ASN A 38 6.88 4.68 10.10
CA ASN A 38 7.72 3.50 9.86
C ASN A 38 7.90 2.64 11.11
N LYS A 39 8.01 3.29 12.28
CA LYS A 39 8.07 2.57 13.55
C LYS A 39 6.78 1.81 13.81
N ILE A 40 5.63 2.45 13.61
CA ILE A 40 4.32 1.81 13.78
C ILE A 40 4.19 0.61 12.83
N ILE A 41 4.56 0.77 11.57
CA ILE A 41 4.51 -0.30 10.58
C ILE A 41 5.41 -1.48 10.99
N THR A 42 6.60 -1.19 11.50
CA THR A 42 7.52 -2.22 12.00
C THR A 42 6.90 -2.97 13.18
N ASP A 43 6.30 -2.26 14.12
CA ASP A 43 5.64 -2.86 15.27
C ASP A 43 4.44 -3.72 14.85
N ILE A 44 3.67 -3.28 13.86
CA ILE A 44 2.58 -4.05 13.27
C ILE A 44 3.10 -5.38 12.72
N LYS A 45 4.18 -5.34 11.93
CA LYS A 45 4.78 -6.56 11.35
C LYS A 45 5.24 -7.54 12.43
N LYS A 46 5.85 -7.03 13.49
CA LYS A 46 6.29 -7.86 14.62
C LYS A 46 5.12 -8.53 15.33
N LEU A 47 4.04 -7.79 15.55
CA LEU A 47 2.81 -8.34 16.17
C LEU A 47 2.15 -9.38 15.27
N GLN A 48 2.09 -9.14 13.98
CA GLN A 48 1.54 -10.11 13.02
C GLN A 48 2.31 -11.43 13.06
N GLN A 49 3.65 -11.36 13.10
CA GLN A 49 4.49 -12.54 13.19
C GLN A 49 4.27 -13.28 14.52
N LYS A 50 4.13 -12.55 15.61
CA LYS A 50 3.88 -13.11 16.93
C LYS A 50 2.51 -13.83 16.99
N ILE A 51 1.49 -13.22 16.40
CA ILE A 51 0.14 -13.82 16.30
C ILE A 51 0.21 -15.13 15.53
N ILE A 52 0.85 -15.13 14.36
CA ILE A 52 1.00 -16.32 13.53
C ILE A 52 1.69 -17.44 14.30
N LYS A 53 2.78 -17.15 15.00
CA LYS A 53 3.53 -18.14 15.79
C LYS A 53 2.69 -18.71 16.92
N LYS A 54 1.92 -17.87 17.61
CA LYS A 54 1.03 -18.33 18.68
C LYS A 54 -0.09 -19.22 18.15
N GLU A 55 -0.73 -18.81 17.05
CA GLU A 55 -1.81 -19.56 16.44
C GLU A 55 -1.33 -20.93 15.91
N ASP A 56 -0.13 -20.98 15.34
CA ASP A 56 0.48 -22.24 14.90
C ASP A 56 0.68 -23.24 16.04
N LYS A 57 0.87 -22.73 17.26
CA LYS A 57 1.03 -23.53 18.48
C LYS A 57 -0.27 -23.72 19.24
N ASN A 58 -1.40 -23.29 18.67
CA ASN A 58 -2.72 -23.32 19.31
C ASN A 58 -2.74 -22.51 20.62
N LEU A 59 -1.96 -21.44 20.70
CA LEU A 59 -1.94 -20.53 21.84
C LEU A 59 -2.88 -19.33 21.55
N ASP A 60 -3.42 -18.75 22.63
CA ASP A 60 -4.28 -17.59 22.54
C ASP A 60 -3.47 -16.34 22.18
N ALA A 61 -3.89 -15.61 21.16
CA ALA A 61 -3.26 -14.38 20.69
C ALA A 61 -4.18 -13.17 20.80
N GLU A 62 -5.19 -13.22 21.67
CA GLU A 62 -6.21 -12.16 21.79
C GLU A 62 -5.59 -10.82 22.20
N ILE A 63 -4.65 -10.82 23.15
CA ILE A 63 -3.97 -9.60 23.60
C ILE A 63 -3.23 -8.94 22.43
N GLU A 64 -2.49 -9.75 21.66
CA GLU A 64 -1.73 -9.27 20.52
C GLU A 64 -2.64 -8.75 19.41
N LYS A 65 -3.79 -9.35 19.21
CA LYS A 65 -4.78 -8.88 18.24
C LYS A 65 -5.37 -7.52 18.64
N ILE A 66 -5.63 -7.31 19.92
CA ILE A 66 -6.09 -6.03 20.44
C ILE A 66 -5.02 -4.95 20.26
N GLU A 67 -3.76 -5.27 20.58
CA GLU A 67 -2.63 -4.35 20.35
C GLU A 67 -2.48 -4.00 18.87
N LEU A 68 -2.62 -4.99 17.99
CA LEU A 68 -2.54 -4.80 16.54
C LEU A 68 -3.61 -3.82 16.06
N GLU A 69 -4.85 -4.01 16.51
CA GLU A 69 -5.96 -3.11 16.17
C GLU A 69 -5.67 -1.68 16.62
N SER A 70 -5.12 -1.51 17.84
CA SER A 70 -4.73 -0.21 18.37
C SER A 70 -3.67 0.47 17.50
N LEU A 71 -2.67 -0.29 17.04
CA LEU A 71 -1.64 0.23 16.15
C LEU A 71 -2.18 0.66 14.79
N TYR A 72 -3.11 -0.09 14.22
CA TYR A 72 -3.78 0.31 12.99
C TYR A 72 -4.57 1.60 13.15
N LYS A 73 -5.26 1.76 14.27
CA LYS A 73 -5.99 3.01 14.57
C LYS A 73 -5.04 4.19 14.69
N GLU A 74 -3.91 4.00 15.36
CA GLU A 74 -2.88 5.03 15.48
C GLU A 74 -2.31 5.39 14.11
N LEU A 75 -2.00 4.40 13.28
CA LEU A 75 -1.49 4.62 11.92
C LEU A 75 -2.44 5.47 11.08
N GLU A 76 -3.73 5.27 11.22
CA GLU A 76 -4.76 6.01 10.48
C GLU A 76 -4.89 7.48 10.91
N THR A 77 -4.23 7.91 11.97
CA THR A 77 -4.19 9.32 12.37
C THR A 77 -3.11 10.12 11.64
N TYR A 78 -2.17 9.45 10.97
CA TYR A 78 -1.08 10.12 10.26
C TYR A 78 -1.48 10.48 8.85
N ASN A 79 -1.35 11.76 8.50
CA ASN A 79 -1.73 12.28 7.19
C ASN A 79 -0.94 11.61 6.05
N ASP A 80 0.36 11.36 6.25
CA ASP A 80 1.18 10.70 5.24
C ASP A 80 0.67 9.30 4.90
N TYR A 81 0.15 8.58 5.88
CA TYR A 81 -0.44 7.26 5.67
C TYR A 81 -1.80 7.36 4.96
N ILE A 82 -2.63 8.31 5.39
CA ILE A 82 -3.95 8.56 4.77
C ILE A 82 -3.77 8.91 3.28
N GLU A 83 -2.85 9.81 2.97
CA GLU A 83 -2.57 10.24 1.60
C GLU A 83 -2.00 9.08 0.76
N TYR A 84 -1.11 8.29 1.34
CA TYR A 84 -0.56 7.11 0.66
C TYR A 84 -1.66 6.11 0.30
N LYS A 85 -2.53 5.77 1.23
CA LYS A 85 -3.65 4.84 0.99
C LYS A 85 -4.58 5.36 -0.09
N LYS A 86 -4.91 6.65 -0.03
CA LYS A 86 -5.79 7.30 -1.00
C LYS A 86 -5.18 7.24 -2.41
N ASN A 87 -3.93 7.65 -2.54
CA ASN A 87 -3.26 7.70 -3.83
C ASN A 87 -2.96 6.31 -4.38
N ALA A 88 -2.65 5.34 -3.52
CA ALA A 88 -2.49 3.94 -3.91
C ALA A 88 -3.79 3.38 -4.49
N ARG A 89 -4.92 3.68 -3.86
CA ARG A 89 -6.24 3.23 -4.34
C ARG A 89 -6.58 3.85 -5.68
N ILE A 90 -6.36 5.16 -5.83
CA ILE A 90 -6.61 5.87 -7.09
C ILE A 90 -5.76 5.27 -8.21
N PHE A 91 -4.47 5.04 -7.94
CA PHE A 91 -3.57 4.45 -8.92
C PHE A 91 -3.96 3.02 -9.28
N ASN A 92 -4.32 2.20 -8.30
CA ASN A 92 -4.77 0.83 -8.53
C ASN A 92 -6.07 0.80 -9.36
N ASP A 93 -6.99 1.73 -9.12
CA ASP A 93 -8.21 1.85 -9.91
C ASP A 93 -7.90 2.21 -11.36
N LEU A 94 -6.94 3.10 -11.59
CA LEU A 94 -6.48 3.45 -12.94
C LEU A 94 -5.95 2.22 -13.66
N ILE A 95 -5.08 1.45 -13.03
CA ILE A 95 -4.49 0.23 -13.60
C ILE A 95 -5.58 -0.81 -13.90
N THR A 96 -6.51 -1.01 -12.98
CA THR A 96 -7.62 -1.94 -13.14
C THR A 96 -8.50 -1.55 -14.34
N ASN A 97 -8.82 -0.27 -14.49
CA ASN A 97 -9.61 0.24 -15.61
C ASN A 97 -8.89 0.04 -16.95
N ILE A 98 -7.59 0.27 -16.98
CA ILE A 98 -6.78 0.04 -18.18
C ILE A 98 -6.78 -1.44 -18.54
N GLN A 99 -6.59 -2.34 -17.57
CA GLN A 99 -6.62 -3.79 -17.81
C GLN A 99 -7.97 -4.25 -18.39
N LYS A 100 -9.07 -3.71 -17.89
CA LYS A 100 -10.41 -4.02 -18.42
C LYS A 100 -10.58 -3.64 -19.88
N ASN A 101 -9.94 -2.56 -20.32
CA ASN A 101 -10.02 -2.11 -21.71
C ASN A 101 -9.28 -3.05 -22.66
N PHE A 102 -8.39 -3.91 -22.15
CA PHE A 102 -7.66 -4.89 -22.95
C PHE A 102 -8.26 -6.30 -22.90
N GLU A 103 -9.27 -6.52 -22.08
CA GLU A 103 -10.02 -7.77 -22.04
C GLU A 103 -11.13 -7.74 -23.07
#